data_ba540c3350189061b1b62f7e3a583e22
#
_entry.id   ba540c3350189061b1b62f7e3a583e22
#
_cell.length_a   1.000
_cell.length_b   1.000
_cell.length_c   1.000
_cell.angle_alpha   90.00
_cell.angle_beta   90.00
_cell.angle_gamma   90.00
#
_symmetry.space_group_name_H-M   'P 1'
#
loop_
_entity.id
_entity.type
_entity.pdbx_description
1 polymer ?
#
loop_
_entity_poly.entity_id
_entity_poly.type
_entity_poly.pdbx_seq_one_letter_code
_entity_poly.pdbx_strand_id
1 'polypeptide(L)'
;MTCLLPRGNKKLNKKMKTKKGPKKKINKRSKKGSKKTKIHKKNLSKKISTISSDTDKTCNDNTINCQKKELLKILRETKFPFNQSRKNVMKKGQLKYEGFVLGRINLHPYWAKQKGHKQELSVRSKDPKFKELYKNTRLLIDMHVKEHDPKFKYTTIQYNKNHKCAKHKDGRNVGVSYIIGLGDYTGGELIVFDENGKNQKKHDIRNKFYTFNGSKHFHVTAPFKGERYTMVFFNV
;
A
#
# COMPACT_ATOMS: atom_id res chain seq x y z
N MET A 1 17.60 -54.95 -24.96
CA MET A 1 18.56 -55.03 -23.85
C MET A 1 18.06 -54.07 -22.78
N THR A 2 17.30 -54.62 -21.88
CA THR A 2 17.54 -54.91 -20.44
C THR A 2 17.84 -53.63 -19.67
N CYS A 3 16.82 -53.20 -18.93
CA CYS A 3 16.63 -53.32 -17.46
C CYS A 3 17.56 -52.46 -16.63
N LEU A 4 17.02 -51.60 -15.77
CA LEU A 4 16.82 -51.88 -14.36
C LEU A 4 16.30 -50.63 -13.62
N LEU A 5 15.21 -50.82 -12.87
CA LEU A 5 14.81 -49.99 -11.75
C LEU A 5 15.54 -50.40 -10.47
N PRO A 6 15.68 -49.55 -9.47
CA PRO A 6 15.38 -49.97 -8.08
C PRO A 6 14.52 -48.95 -7.35
N ARG A 7 13.47 -49.39 -6.76
CA ARG A 7 13.05 -49.71 -5.36
C ARG A 7 13.66 -48.82 -4.27
N GLY A 8 12.78 -48.31 -3.42
CA GLY A 8 13.15 -47.88 -2.08
C GLY A 8 12.14 -47.00 -1.37
N ASN A 9 10.99 -47.56 -0.92
CA ASN A 9 10.12 -46.99 0.10
C ASN A 9 10.83 -46.92 1.46
N LYS A 10 10.77 -45.76 2.13
CA LYS A 10 10.83 -45.70 3.61
C LYS A 10 9.81 -44.67 4.12
N LYS A 11 8.71 -45.22 4.66
CA LYS A 11 7.78 -44.54 5.55
C LYS A 11 8.50 -44.21 6.86
N LEU A 12 8.53 -42.98 7.29
CA LEU A 12 8.85 -42.59 8.65
C LEU A 12 7.63 -42.00 9.31
N ASN A 13 6.93 -42.79 10.10
CA ASN A 13 5.93 -42.35 11.08
C ASN A 13 6.65 -41.62 12.22
N LYS A 14 6.37 -40.34 12.43
CA LYS A 14 6.73 -39.63 13.67
C LYS A 14 5.46 -39.30 14.44
N LYS A 15 5.29 -40.01 15.57
CA LYS A 15 4.28 -39.82 16.60
C LYS A 15 4.33 -38.38 17.13
N MET A 16 3.22 -37.67 17.08
CA MET A 16 2.99 -36.41 17.80
C MET A 16 2.77 -36.70 19.29
N LYS A 17 3.66 -36.23 20.14
CA LYS A 17 3.45 -36.16 21.60
C LYS A 17 2.76 -34.85 21.92
N THR A 18 1.53 -34.91 22.39
CA THR A 18 0.77 -33.78 22.98
C THR A 18 1.33 -33.45 24.35
N LYS A 19 1.86 -32.25 24.55
CA LYS A 19 2.18 -31.71 25.87
C LYS A 19 1.03 -30.87 26.36
N LYS A 20 0.41 -31.28 27.48
CA LYS A 20 -0.55 -30.54 28.28
C LYS A 20 0.16 -29.36 28.94
N GLY A 21 -0.30 -28.12 28.72
CA GLY A 21 0.16 -26.91 29.41
C GLY A 21 -0.62 -26.65 30.72
N PRO A 22 -0.04 -25.92 31.66
CA PRO A 22 -0.58 -25.78 33.02
C PRO A 22 -1.73 -24.79 33.15
N LYS A 23 -2.70 -25.15 33.98
CA LYS A 23 -3.86 -24.35 34.40
C LYS A 23 -3.42 -23.14 35.23
N LYS A 24 -3.76 -21.91 34.82
CA LYS A 24 -3.62 -20.70 35.66
C LYS A 24 -4.84 -20.50 36.52
N LYS A 25 -4.59 -20.39 37.81
CA LYS A 25 -5.54 -20.09 38.89
C LYS A 25 -6.07 -18.66 38.77
N ILE A 26 -7.39 -18.54 38.89
CA ILE A 26 -8.11 -17.27 38.99
C ILE A 26 -8.04 -16.81 40.48
N ASN A 27 -7.41 -15.66 40.71
CA ASN A 27 -7.51 -14.98 41.99
C ASN A 27 -8.57 -13.89 41.93
N LYS A 28 -9.65 -14.10 42.67
CA LYS A 28 -10.62 -13.05 43.04
C LYS A 28 -10.00 -12.17 44.11
N ARG A 29 -10.02 -10.86 43.94
CA ARG A 29 -9.84 -9.88 45.02
C ARG A 29 -10.81 -8.69 44.83
N SER A 30 -11.68 -8.67 45.74
CA SER A 30 -12.53 -7.75 46.49
C SER A 30 -12.45 -6.26 46.19
N LYS A 31 -13.68 -5.70 46.21
CA LYS A 31 -14.13 -4.29 46.24
C LYS A 31 -13.62 -3.55 47.50
N LYS A 32 -13.28 -2.27 47.32
CA LYS A 32 -13.42 -1.11 48.24
C LYS A 32 -12.78 0.08 47.49
N GLY A 33 -13.29 1.28 47.40
CA GLY A 33 -14.17 2.09 48.11
C GLY A 33 -14.17 3.46 47.43
N SER A 34 -15.32 4.09 47.36
CA SER A 34 -15.57 5.42 46.79
C SER A 34 -14.89 6.52 47.63
N LYS A 35 -14.26 7.50 46.98
CA LYS A 35 -14.06 8.84 47.54
C LYS A 35 -14.41 9.91 46.51
N LYS A 36 -15.53 10.59 46.82
CA LYS A 36 -15.93 11.86 46.20
C LYS A 36 -14.87 12.92 46.51
N THR A 37 -14.36 13.61 45.53
CA THR A 37 -13.62 14.86 45.73
C THR A 37 -14.28 15.99 44.94
N LYS A 38 -14.55 17.05 45.69
CA LYS A 38 -15.29 18.24 45.32
C LYS A 38 -14.58 19.07 44.23
N ILE A 39 -15.40 19.58 43.33
CA ILE A 39 -15.10 20.55 42.29
C ILE A 39 -14.71 21.89 42.93
N HIS A 40 -13.56 22.42 42.60
CA HIS A 40 -13.22 23.84 42.72
C HIS A 40 -13.23 24.49 41.36
N LYS A 41 -14.28 25.26 41.08
CA LYS A 41 -14.32 26.23 40.00
C LYS A 41 -13.40 27.40 40.39
N LYS A 42 -12.38 27.65 39.65
CA LYS A 42 -11.68 28.95 39.59
C LYS A 42 -11.70 29.46 38.17
N ASN A 43 -12.37 30.59 38.02
CA ASN A 43 -12.37 31.44 36.84
C ASN A 43 -10.94 31.88 36.50
N LEU A 44 -10.52 31.69 35.27
CA LEU A 44 -9.40 32.44 34.72
C LEU A 44 -9.82 32.97 33.34
N SER A 45 -10.19 34.24 33.36
CA SER A 45 -10.44 35.05 32.20
C SER A 45 -9.16 35.47 31.53
N LYS A 46 -9.19 35.50 30.18
CA LYS A 46 -8.39 36.31 29.25
C LYS A 46 -6.88 36.10 29.19
N LYS A 47 -6.48 35.39 28.14
CA LYS A 47 -5.49 35.87 27.16
C LYS A 47 -5.78 35.20 25.83
N ILE A 48 -6.53 35.90 24.99
CA ILE A 48 -6.66 35.59 23.56
C ILE A 48 -5.41 36.18 22.93
N SER A 49 -4.41 35.36 22.69
CA SER A 49 -3.38 35.64 21.70
C SER A 49 -3.88 35.06 20.38
N THR A 50 -4.07 35.94 19.42
CA THR A 50 -4.35 35.73 18.02
C THR A 50 -3.46 34.63 17.44
N ILE A 51 -3.97 33.39 17.42
CA ILE A 51 -3.48 32.35 16.52
C ILE A 51 -4.24 32.61 15.22
N SER A 52 -3.52 33.03 14.21
CA SER A 52 -4.02 33.12 12.84
C SER A 52 -4.67 31.79 12.46
N SER A 53 -5.99 31.80 12.37
CA SER A 53 -6.76 30.72 11.79
C SER A 53 -6.46 30.70 10.29
N ASP A 54 -5.49 29.88 9.89
CA ASP A 54 -5.53 29.33 8.53
C ASP A 54 -6.77 28.43 8.48
N THR A 55 -7.90 29.07 8.26
CA THR A 55 -9.16 28.41 7.96
C THR A 55 -8.92 27.50 6.76
N ASP A 56 -9.11 26.23 7.02
CA ASP A 56 -9.31 25.15 6.07
C ASP A 56 -10.29 25.64 4.97
N LYS A 57 -9.76 26.28 3.93
CA LYS A 57 -10.51 26.61 2.72
C LYS A 57 -10.82 25.29 2.07
N THR A 58 -12.00 24.76 2.33
CA THR A 58 -12.59 23.68 1.54
C THR A 58 -12.39 24.05 0.07
N CYS A 59 -11.67 23.18 -0.63
CA CYS A 59 -11.36 23.33 -2.03
C CYS A 59 -12.68 23.30 -2.82
N ASN A 60 -13.25 24.44 -3.16
CA ASN A 60 -14.47 24.53 -3.97
C ASN A 60 -14.21 24.38 -5.48
N ASP A 61 -12.94 24.23 -5.86
CA ASP A 61 -12.53 24.04 -7.25
C ASP A 61 -12.41 22.58 -7.60
N ASN A 62 -13.11 22.14 -8.65
CA ASN A 62 -12.95 20.83 -9.28
C ASN A 62 -11.61 20.70 -10.04
N THR A 63 -10.54 21.27 -9.50
CA THR A 63 -9.21 21.23 -10.11
C THR A 63 -8.46 19.97 -9.68
N ILE A 64 -7.57 19.49 -10.53
CA ILE A 64 -6.70 18.34 -10.22
C ILE A 64 -5.83 18.58 -8.98
N ASN A 65 -5.49 19.84 -8.68
CA ASN A 65 -4.71 20.19 -7.49
C ASN A 65 -5.54 20.09 -6.21
N CYS A 66 -6.81 20.47 -6.28
CA CYS A 66 -7.75 20.29 -5.19
C CYS A 66 -7.96 18.80 -4.90
N GLN A 67 -8.16 18.00 -5.94
CA GLN A 67 -8.32 16.56 -5.82
C GLN A 67 -7.07 15.88 -5.21
N LYS A 68 -5.84 16.35 -5.53
CA LYS A 68 -4.61 15.87 -4.89
C LYS A 68 -4.57 16.16 -3.38
N LYS A 69 -5.01 17.36 -2.95
CA LYS A 69 -5.06 17.74 -1.52
C LYS A 69 -6.06 16.88 -0.76
N GLU A 70 -7.27 16.71 -1.30
CA GLU A 70 -8.30 15.88 -0.69
C GLU A 70 -7.85 14.41 -0.59
N LEU A 71 -7.29 13.87 -1.67
CA LEU A 71 -6.76 12.50 -1.66
C LEU A 71 -5.63 12.33 -0.65
N LEU A 72 -4.74 13.33 -0.48
CA LEU A 72 -3.67 13.27 0.52
C LEU A 72 -4.22 13.22 1.94
N LYS A 73 -5.30 13.96 2.25
CA LYS A 73 -5.99 13.89 3.53
C LYS A 73 -6.52 12.48 3.79
N ILE A 74 -7.23 11.89 2.83
CA ILE A 74 -7.75 10.51 2.93
C ILE A 74 -6.62 9.49 3.09
N LEU A 75 -5.49 9.66 2.38
CA LEU A 75 -4.32 8.78 2.51
C LEU A 75 -3.72 8.80 3.92
N ARG A 76 -3.66 9.98 4.56
CA ARG A 76 -3.18 10.14 5.93
C ARG A 76 -4.07 9.46 6.96
N GLU A 77 -5.37 9.52 6.76
CA GLU A 77 -6.37 8.87 7.62
C GLU A 77 -6.46 7.35 7.38
N THR A 78 -6.03 6.89 6.20
CA THR A 78 -6.08 5.47 5.85
C THR A 78 -5.04 4.66 6.62
N LYS A 79 -5.49 3.62 7.34
CA LYS A 79 -4.59 2.65 7.97
C LYS A 79 -4.01 1.71 6.91
N PHE A 80 -2.74 1.92 6.56
CA PHE A 80 -2.03 1.07 5.62
C PHE A 80 -1.66 -0.27 6.26
N PRO A 81 -2.08 -1.41 5.66
CA PRO A 81 -1.67 -2.71 6.15
C PRO A 81 -0.22 -3.03 5.77
N PHE A 82 0.44 -3.78 6.63
CA PHE A 82 1.75 -4.35 6.29
C PHE A 82 1.61 -5.47 5.24
N ASN A 83 2.52 -5.45 4.27
CA ASN A 83 2.62 -6.46 3.23
C ASN A 83 3.99 -7.18 3.34
N GLN A 84 3.97 -8.51 3.27
CA GLN A 84 5.16 -9.37 3.34
C GLN A 84 5.31 -10.24 2.09
N SER A 85 4.32 -10.23 1.18
CA SER A 85 4.25 -11.16 0.06
C SER A 85 5.15 -10.80 -1.12
N ARG A 86 5.46 -9.51 -1.32
CA ARG A 86 6.24 -9.01 -2.46
C ARG A 86 7.73 -8.86 -2.10
N LYS A 87 8.41 -9.97 -1.83
CA LYS A 87 9.83 -9.96 -1.45
C LYS A 87 10.76 -9.36 -2.50
N ASN A 88 10.40 -9.43 -3.78
CA ASN A 88 11.18 -8.88 -4.89
C ASN A 88 11.27 -7.34 -4.92
N VAL A 89 10.36 -6.65 -4.25
CA VAL A 89 10.36 -5.17 -4.18
C VAL A 89 10.93 -4.65 -2.86
N MET A 90 11.24 -5.54 -1.91
CA MET A 90 11.79 -5.17 -0.61
C MET A 90 13.33 -5.16 -0.66
N LYS A 91 13.94 -4.21 0.04
CA LYS A 91 15.39 -4.18 0.21
C LYS A 91 15.86 -5.35 1.06
N LYS A 92 17.13 -5.75 0.89
CA LYS A 92 17.75 -6.80 1.73
C LYS A 92 17.56 -6.47 3.21
N GLY A 93 17.06 -7.43 3.99
CA GLY A 93 16.76 -7.26 5.42
C GLY A 93 15.40 -6.63 5.74
N GLN A 94 14.68 -6.11 4.76
CA GLN A 94 13.31 -5.62 4.98
C GLN A 94 12.33 -6.79 5.00
N LEU A 95 11.57 -6.95 6.09
CA LEU A 95 10.62 -8.05 6.26
C LEU A 95 9.19 -7.70 5.81
N LYS A 96 8.84 -6.41 5.83
CA LYS A 96 7.50 -5.90 5.50
C LYS A 96 7.56 -4.46 5.02
N TYR A 97 6.53 -4.02 4.32
CA TYR A 97 6.30 -2.62 3.96
C TYR A 97 4.81 -2.28 4.07
N GLU A 98 4.49 -1.00 4.19
CA GLU A 98 3.12 -0.53 4.23
C GLU A 98 2.60 -0.33 2.82
N GLY A 99 1.64 -1.17 2.41
CA GLY A 99 1.07 -1.08 1.08
C GLY A 99 0.05 -2.17 0.78
N PHE A 100 -0.82 -1.89 -0.20
CA PHE A 100 -1.89 -2.79 -0.61
C PHE A 100 -2.37 -2.49 -2.01
N VAL A 101 -3.20 -3.38 -2.55
CA VAL A 101 -3.77 -3.30 -3.89
C VAL A 101 -5.29 -3.17 -3.80
N LEU A 102 -5.86 -2.25 -4.60
CA LEU A 102 -7.28 -2.22 -4.95
C LEU A 102 -7.45 -2.50 -6.44
N GLY A 103 -8.59 -3.10 -6.82
CA GLY A 103 -8.84 -3.55 -8.17
C GLY A 103 -8.59 -5.03 -8.38
N ARG A 104 -8.32 -5.43 -9.62
CA ARG A 104 -8.08 -6.83 -9.99
C ARG A 104 -6.67 -7.29 -9.59
N ILE A 105 -6.53 -8.55 -9.28
CA ILE A 105 -5.25 -9.21 -8.99
C ILE A 105 -5.14 -10.51 -9.77
N ASN A 106 -3.93 -10.86 -10.19
CA ASN A 106 -3.65 -12.19 -10.74
C ASN A 106 -3.60 -13.22 -9.60
N LEU A 107 -4.37 -14.28 -9.75
CA LEU A 107 -4.32 -15.43 -8.86
C LEU A 107 -3.01 -16.20 -9.04
N HIS A 108 -2.58 -16.86 -7.95
CA HIS A 108 -1.56 -17.89 -8.05
C HIS A 108 -2.07 -19.02 -8.98
N PRO A 109 -1.23 -19.63 -9.83
CA PRO A 109 -1.65 -20.67 -10.80
C PRO A 109 -2.49 -21.78 -10.19
N TYR A 110 -2.16 -22.25 -8.99
CA TYR A 110 -2.95 -23.25 -8.27
C TYR A 110 -4.40 -22.77 -8.06
N TRP A 111 -4.60 -21.57 -7.52
CA TRP A 111 -5.95 -21.04 -7.28
C TRP A 111 -6.70 -20.69 -8.57
N ALA A 112 -5.97 -20.24 -9.60
CA ALA A 112 -6.55 -19.98 -10.91
C ALA A 112 -7.13 -21.25 -11.52
N LYS A 113 -6.44 -22.39 -11.39
CA LYS A 113 -6.93 -23.71 -11.84
C LYS A 113 -8.16 -24.15 -11.05
N GLN A 114 -8.14 -24.00 -9.72
CA GLN A 114 -9.27 -24.40 -8.86
C GLN A 114 -10.52 -23.56 -9.10
N LYS A 115 -10.38 -22.27 -9.36
CA LYS A 115 -11.49 -21.33 -9.53
C LYS A 115 -11.94 -21.17 -10.98
N GLY A 116 -11.25 -21.74 -11.96
CA GLY A 116 -11.57 -21.63 -13.38
C GLY A 116 -11.34 -20.23 -13.99
N HIS A 117 -10.66 -19.31 -13.27
CA HIS A 117 -10.33 -17.98 -13.77
C HIS A 117 -8.98 -17.48 -13.24
N LYS A 118 -8.31 -16.59 -14.02
CA LYS A 118 -6.96 -16.14 -13.72
C LYS A 118 -6.89 -14.91 -12.81
N GLN A 119 -7.98 -14.15 -12.70
CA GLN A 119 -8.03 -12.86 -12.01
C GLN A 119 -9.26 -12.76 -11.14
N GLU A 120 -9.14 -12.04 -10.02
CA GLU A 120 -10.28 -11.68 -9.17
C GLU A 120 -10.10 -10.28 -8.55
N LEU A 121 -11.17 -9.74 -7.97
CA LEU A 121 -11.05 -8.53 -7.14
C LEU A 121 -10.27 -8.84 -5.87
N SER A 122 -9.33 -7.96 -5.53
CA SER A 122 -8.60 -8.07 -4.27
C SER A 122 -9.58 -8.03 -3.08
N VAL A 123 -9.27 -8.75 -2.02
CA VAL A 123 -10.10 -8.79 -0.80
C VAL A 123 -10.36 -7.37 -0.27
N ARG A 124 -9.36 -6.49 -0.34
CA ARG A 124 -9.47 -5.10 0.12
C ARG A 124 -10.39 -4.25 -0.75
N SER A 125 -10.56 -4.58 -2.01
CA SER A 125 -11.53 -3.90 -2.89
C SER A 125 -12.98 -4.11 -2.48
N LYS A 126 -13.24 -5.15 -1.69
CA LYS A 126 -14.58 -5.49 -1.14
C LYS A 126 -14.80 -4.89 0.25
N ASP A 127 -13.76 -4.35 0.88
CA ASP A 127 -13.82 -3.78 2.24
C ASP A 127 -14.30 -2.32 2.17
N PRO A 128 -15.46 -1.97 2.79
CA PRO A 128 -16.04 -0.63 2.73
C PRO A 128 -15.11 0.49 3.19
N LYS A 129 -14.16 0.20 4.08
CA LYS A 129 -13.21 1.20 4.60
C LYS A 129 -12.27 1.77 3.53
N PHE A 130 -12.08 1.09 2.39
CA PHE A 130 -11.28 1.59 1.27
C PHE A 130 -12.11 2.24 0.17
N LYS A 131 -13.45 2.28 0.30
CA LYS A 131 -14.35 2.79 -0.74
C LYS A 131 -14.06 4.26 -1.07
N GLU A 132 -13.92 5.09 -0.04
CA GLU A 132 -13.67 6.54 -0.20
C GLU A 132 -12.29 6.78 -0.84
N LEU A 133 -11.26 6.12 -0.34
CA LEU A 133 -9.91 6.18 -0.93
C LEU A 133 -9.93 5.76 -2.41
N TYR A 134 -10.59 4.65 -2.72
CA TYR A 134 -10.66 4.14 -4.10
C TYR A 134 -11.37 5.11 -5.04
N LYS A 135 -12.51 5.67 -4.59
CA LYS A 135 -13.29 6.66 -5.35
C LYS A 135 -12.45 7.91 -5.68
N ASN A 136 -11.82 8.51 -4.67
CA ASN A 136 -11.03 9.73 -4.84
C ASN A 136 -9.75 9.50 -5.66
N THR A 137 -9.12 8.33 -5.53
CA THR A 137 -7.97 7.98 -6.35
C THR A 137 -8.36 7.81 -7.82
N ARG A 138 -9.50 7.18 -8.10
CA ARG A 138 -10.02 7.06 -9.46
C ARG A 138 -10.36 8.41 -10.05
N LEU A 139 -11.05 9.27 -9.30
CA LEU A 139 -11.36 10.62 -9.75
C LEU A 139 -10.09 11.36 -10.17
N LEU A 140 -9.04 11.31 -9.38
CA LEU A 140 -7.77 11.97 -9.68
C LEU A 140 -7.13 11.48 -10.99
N ILE A 141 -7.03 10.16 -11.20
CA ILE A 141 -6.44 9.62 -12.44
C ILE A 141 -7.37 9.84 -13.64
N ASP A 142 -8.68 9.69 -13.47
CA ASP A 142 -9.66 9.87 -14.53
C ASP A 142 -9.66 11.32 -15.05
N MET A 143 -9.51 12.32 -14.16
CA MET A 143 -9.30 13.73 -14.54
C MET A 143 -8.02 13.91 -15.39
N HIS A 144 -6.90 13.31 -14.94
CA HIS A 144 -5.63 13.42 -15.64
C HIS A 144 -5.66 12.76 -17.03
N VAL A 145 -6.14 11.51 -17.11
CA VAL A 145 -6.11 10.77 -18.38
C VAL A 145 -7.13 11.29 -19.39
N LYS A 146 -8.24 11.87 -18.93
CA LYS A 146 -9.21 12.53 -19.84
C LYS A 146 -8.54 13.60 -20.70
N GLU A 147 -7.60 14.33 -20.13
CA GLU A 147 -6.91 15.42 -20.79
C GLU A 147 -5.67 14.96 -21.56
N HIS A 148 -4.88 14.02 -21.02
CA HIS A 148 -3.55 13.69 -21.51
C HIS A 148 -3.45 12.36 -22.23
N ASP A 149 -4.27 11.36 -21.89
CA ASP A 149 -4.25 10.00 -22.46
C ASP A 149 -5.61 9.30 -22.36
N PRO A 150 -6.62 9.74 -23.12
CA PRO A 150 -7.99 9.21 -23.00
C PRO A 150 -8.12 7.70 -23.28
N LYS A 151 -7.12 7.10 -23.93
CA LYS A 151 -7.08 5.67 -24.24
C LYS A 151 -6.54 4.82 -23.08
N PHE A 152 -5.90 5.43 -22.09
CA PHE A 152 -5.38 4.68 -20.95
C PHE A 152 -6.49 4.00 -20.17
N LYS A 153 -6.31 2.72 -19.91
CA LYS A 153 -7.19 1.91 -19.07
C LYS A 153 -6.35 1.22 -18.01
N TYR A 154 -6.91 1.01 -16.84
CA TYR A 154 -6.27 0.29 -15.74
C TYR A 154 -7.30 -0.58 -15.01
N THR A 155 -6.84 -1.66 -14.43
CA THR A 155 -7.67 -2.58 -13.65
C THR A 155 -7.30 -2.57 -12.17
N THR A 156 -6.14 -2.01 -11.84
CA THR A 156 -5.48 -2.20 -10.56
C THR A 156 -4.76 -0.94 -10.12
N ILE A 157 -4.83 -0.66 -8.81
CA ILE A 157 -4.10 0.43 -8.16
C ILE A 157 -3.28 -0.14 -7.01
N GLN A 158 -1.94 0.00 -7.05
CA GLN A 158 -1.06 -0.29 -5.93
C GLN A 158 -0.85 0.97 -5.11
N TYR A 159 -1.14 0.92 -3.82
CA TYR A 159 -0.86 1.96 -2.85
C TYR A 159 0.36 1.59 -2.01
N ASN A 160 1.26 2.54 -1.80
CA ASN A 160 2.43 2.37 -0.93
C ASN A 160 2.59 3.59 -0.04
N LYS A 161 2.92 3.37 1.25
CA LYS A 161 3.29 4.41 2.21
C LYS A 161 4.75 4.21 2.60
N ASN A 162 5.56 5.25 2.47
CA ASN A 162 6.96 5.29 2.87
C ASN A 162 7.81 4.10 2.36
N HIS A 163 7.42 3.52 1.21
CA HIS A 163 8.10 2.35 0.66
C HIS A 163 9.33 2.74 -0.17
N LYS A 164 10.50 2.30 0.28
CA LYS A 164 11.79 2.41 -0.44
C LYS A 164 11.98 1.15 -1.28
N CYS A 165 11.34 1.11 -2.44
CA CYS A 165 11.35 -0.04 -3.32
C CYS A 165 12.76 -0.39 -3.81
N ALA A 166 13.12 -1.67 -3.80
CA ALA A 166 14.36 -2.16 -4.41
C ALA A 166 14.25 -2.15 -5.96
N LYS A 167 15.38 -2.23 -6.68
CA LYS A 167 15.40 -2.34 -8.14
C LYS A 167 14.73 -3.64 -8.57
N HIS A 168 13.66 -3.54 -9.38
CA HIS A 168 12.88 -4.70 -9.86
C HIS A 168 12.15 -4.40 -11.17
N LYS A 169 11.55 -5.43 -11.76
CA LYS A 169 10.53 -5.34 -12.81
C LYS A 169 9.20 -5.87 -12.30
N ASP A 170 8.10 -5.33 -12.81
CA ASP A 170 6.72 -5.77 -12.52
C ASP A 170 6.26 -6.80 -13.55
N GLY A 171 6.83 -7.99 -13.55
CA GLY A 171 6.68 -8.98 -14.61
C GLY A 171 5.27 -9.49 -14.91
N ARG A 172 4.25 -9.07 -14.13
CA ARG A 172 2.85 -9.44 -14.35
C ARG A 172 1.97 -8.27 -14.80
N ASN A 173 2.53 -7.07 -14.92
CA ASN A 173 1.81 -5.92 -15.41
C ASN A 173 1.78 -5.95 -16.96
N VAL A 174 0.64 -5.56 -17.52
CA VAL A 174 0.43 -5.50 -18.96
C VAL A 174 0.45 -4.05 -19.42
N GLY A 175 1.32 -3.74 -20.38
CA GLY A 175 1.43 -2.41 -20.96
C GLY A 175 2.08 -1.37 -20.04
N VAL A 176 1.73 -0.11 -20.25
CA VAL A 176 2.24 1.02 -19.47
C VAL A 176 1.50 1.16 -18.16
N SER A 177 2.18 1.73 -17.17
CA SER A 177 1.64 2.10 -15.87
C SER A 177 1.77 3.61 -15.68
N TYR A 178 0.81 4.22 -14.99
CA TYR A 178 0.93 5.57 -14.43
C TYR A 178 1.33 5.49 -12.97
N ILE A 179 2.15 6.43 -12.52
CA ILE A 179 2.50 6.60 -11.11
C ILE A 179 2.40 8.08 -10.72
N ILE A 180 1.95 8.34 -9.49
CA ILE A 180 1.99 9.64 -8.84
C ILE A 180 2.45 9.47 -7.40
N GLY A 181 3.21 10.44 -6.88
CA GLY A 181 3.56 10.56 -5.47
C GLY A 181 2.87 11.75 -4.83
N LEU A 182 2.32 11.56 -3.63
CA LEU A 182 1.74 12.62 -2.79
C LEU A 182 2.41 12.61 -1.42
N GLY A 183 2.37 13.73 -0.72
CA GLY A 183 2.87 13.88 0.65
C GLY A 183 4.00 14.89 0.78
N ASP A 184 4.47 15.05 2.02
CA ASP A 184 5.51 16.02 2.40
C ASP A 184 6.87 15.30 2.48
N TYR A 185 7.55 15.20 1.34
CA TYR A 185 8.83 14.51 1.25
C TYR A 185 9.79 15.22 0.28
N THR A 186 11.09 14.94 0.45
CA THR A 186 12.18 15.37 -0.44
C THR A 186 12.90 14.16 -0.99
N GLY A 187 13.39 14.21 -2.24
CA GLY A 187 13.90 13.05 -2.96
C GLY A 187 12.77 12.10 -3.39
N GLY A 188 13.03 10.81 -3.46
CA GLY A 188 12.02 9.78 -3.73
C GLY A 188 11.57 9.72 -5.17
N GLU A 189 12.38 10.20 -6.10
CA GLU A 189 12.15 10.09 -7.52
C GLU A 189 11.99 8.63 -7.93
N LEU A 190 11.24 8.39 -9.01
CA LEU A 190 11.25 7.12 -9.71
C LEU A 190 12.48 7.09 -10.61
N ILE A 191 13.36 6.14 -10.36
CA ILE A 191 14.50 5.88 -11.26
C ILE A 191 14.10 4.73 -12.17
N VAL A 192 14.06 4.98 -13.48
CA VAL A 192 13.76 3.99 -14.51
C VAL A 192 15.03 3.72 -15.31
N PHE A 193 15.33 2.45 -15.58
CA PHE A 193 16.48 2.01 -16.33
C PHE A 193 16.07 1.70 -17.78
N ASP A 194 17.01 1.76 -18.70
CA ASP A 194 16.82 1.26 -20.05
C ASP A 194 16.54 -0.26 -20.06
N GLU A 195 16.26 -0.81 -21.24
CA GLU A 195 15.97 -2.24 -21.40
C GLU A 195 17.12 -3.13 -20.95
N ASN A 196 18.35 -2.66 -21.10
CA ASN A 196 19.59 -3.34 -20.69
C ASN A 196 19.88 -3.18 -19.18
N GLY A 197 19.12 -2.32 -18.48
CA GLY A 197 19.30 -2.05 -17.07
C GLY A 197 20.54 -1.24 -16.69
N LYS A 198 21.17 -0.57 -17.69
CA LYS A 198 22.43 0.19 -17.53
C LYS A 198 22.19 1.68 -17.34
N ASN A 199 21.53 2.34 -18.31
CA ASN A 199 21.27 3.77 -18.25
C ASN A 199 20.03 4.04 -17.39
N GLN A 200 20.11 5.07 -16.55
CA GLN A 200 19.01 5.42 -15.64
C GLN A 200 18.55 6.87 -15.86
N LYS A 201 17.24 7.08 -15.75
CA LYS A 201 16.63 8.41 -15.70
C LYS A 201 15.86 8.57 -14.40
N LYS A 202 15.99 9.74 -13.76
CA LYS A 202 15.24 10.11 -12.56
C LYS A 202 14.02 10.93 -12.96
N HIS A 203 12.87 10.59 -12.39
CA HIS A 203 11.60 11.26 -12.66
C HIS A 203 10.99 11.72 -11.34
N ASP A 204 10.84 13.04 -11.18
CA ASP A 204 10.10 13.61 -10.06
C ASP A 204 8.62 13.30 -10.27
N ILE A 205 8.09 12.46 -9.37
CA ILE A 205 6.67 12.05 -9.36
C ILE A 205 5.85 12.76 -8.28
N ARG A 206 6.45 13.69 -7.53
CA ARG A 206 5.77 14.41 -6.46
C ARG A 206 4.76 15.38 -7.06
N ASN A 207 3.47 15.13 -6.81
CA ASN A 207 2.34 15.85 -7.39
C ASN A 207 2.27 15.80 -8.94
N LYS A 208 3.04 14.91 -9.58
CA LYS A 208 3.10 14.76 -11.03
C LYS A 208 2.87 13.32 -11.43
N PHE A 209 2.04 13.13 -12.44
CA PHE A 209 1.90 11.81 -13.08
C PHE A 209 3.09 11.55 -13.99
N TYR A 210 3.54 10.31 -13.97
CA TYR A 210 4.56 9.82 -14.87
C TYR A 210 4.18 8.43 -15.41
N THR A 211 4.48 8.18 -16.69
CA THR A 211 4.21 6.88 -17.34
C THR A 211 5.50 6.08 -17.52
N PHE A 212 5.43 4.79 -17.28
CA PHE A 212 6.53 3.87 -17.54
C PHE A 212 6.02 2.45 -17.78
N ASN A 213 6.81 1.63 -18.46
CA ASN A 213 6.51 0.22 -18.62
C ASN A 213 7.29 -0.59 -17.57
N GLY A 214 6.65 -0.82 -16.42
CA GLY A 214 7.26 -1.52 -15.28
C GLY A 214 7.60 -2.99 -15.55
N SER A 215 6.93 -3.63 -16.52
CA SER A 215 7.25 -5.02 -16.89
C SER A 215 8.50 -5.13 -17.77
N LYS A 216 8.81 -4.12 -18.58
CA LYS A 216 9.98 -4.09 -19.45
C LYS A 216 11.21 -3.47 -18.78
N HIS A 217 11.03 -2.39 -18.03
CA HIS A 217 12.09 -1.60 -17.47
C HIS A 217 12.32 -1.86 -15.98
N PHE A 218 13.58 -2.06 -15.60
CA PHE A 218 13.94 -2.02 -14.19
C PHE A 218 13.65 -0.64 -13.63
N HIS A 219 13.14 -0.60 -12.40
CA HIS A 219 12.89 0.64 -11.71
C HIS A 219 13.13 0.52 -10.20
N VAL A 220 13.38 1.65 -9.55
CA VAL A 220 13.70 1.73 -8.12
C VAL A 220 13.25 3.08 -7.56
N THR A 221 12.97 3.13 -6.25
CA THR A 221 12.74 4.39 -5.55
C THR A 221 14.05 4.98 -5.08
N ALA A 222 14.35 6.24 -5.46
CA ALA A 222 15.46 7.01 -4.92
C ALA A 222 15.32 7.20 -3.40
N PRO A 223 16.40 7.46 -2.66
CA PRO A 223 16.32 7.83 -1.26
C PRO A 223 15.41 9.04 -1.04
N PHE A 224 14.67 9.04 0.06
CA PHE A 224 13.80 10.16 0.43
C PHE A 224 13.72 10.33 1.94
N LYS A 225 13.30 11.53 2.36
CA LYS A 225 12.95 11.90 3.73
C LYS A 225 11.53 12.46 3.75
N GLY A 226 10.78 12.23 4.82
CA GLY A 226 9.40 12.71 4.99
C GLY A 226 8.34 11.66 4.71
N GLU A 227 7.08 12.11 4.65
CA GLU A 227 5.90 11.28 4.44
C GLU A 227 5.60 11.17 2.95
N ARG A 228 5.65 9.96 2.40
CA ARG A 228 5.50 9.70 0.97
C ARG A 228 4.48 8.61 0.70
N TYR A 229 3.45 8.95 -0.07
CA TYR A 229 2.49 8.01 -0.64
C TYR A 229 2.72 7.89 -2.14
N THR A 230 2.56 6.68 -2.69
CA THR A 230 2.52 6.49 -4.15
C THR A 230 1.34 5.64 -4.54
N MET A 231 0.72 6.01 -5.65
CA MET A 231 -0.29 5.24 -6.34
C MET A 231 0.24 4.86 -7.72
N VAL A 232 0.19 3.56 -8.04
CA VAL A 232 0.56 3.02 -9.34
C VAL A 232 -0.67 2.40 -9.98
N PHE A 233 -1.02 2.87 -11.17
CA PHE A 233 -2.18 2.44 -11.96
C PHE A 233 -1.71 1.55 -13.09
N PHE A 234 -2.22 0.33 -13.18
CA PHE A 234 -1.74 -0.66 -14.15
C PHE A 234 -2.78 -1.72 -14.50
N ASN A 235 -2.52 -2.51 -15.53
CA ASN A 235 -3.30 -3.68 -15.89
C ASN A 235 -2.59 -4.97 -15.46
N VAL A 236 -3.40 -5.98 -15.10
CA VAL A 236 -2.94 -7.34 -14.78
C VAL A 236 -3.53 -8.36 -15.73
#